data_96db4cda2bb2784cbbe55c8fcc54cc52
#
_entry.id   96db4cda2bb2784cbbe55c8fcc54cc52
#
_cell.length_a   1.000
_cell.length_b   1.000
_cell.length_c   1.000
_cell.angle_alpha   90.00
_cell.angle_beta   90.00
_cell.angle_gamma   90.00
#
_symmetry.space_group_name_H-M   'P 1'
#
loop_
_entity.id
_entity.type
_entity.pdbx_description
1 polymer ?
#
loop_
_entity_poly.entity_id
_entity_poly.type
_entity_poly.pdbx_seq_one_letter_code
_entity_poly.pdbx_strand_id
1 'polypeptide(L)'
;MGQITRVGVDIAKSVFHVHAVDRFGERQWKGKYCRTKWLDAIENKVPKGTEIAMEACGSSHYWGRELQKRGFKVKIIHAQFVKPYVKSNKNDAIDAEAICEAMSRPNMRFVSVKSSKQQDIQSIHRIRDKLLVQKASKA
;
A
#
# COMPACT_ATOMS: atom_id res chain seq x y z
N MET A 1 7.32 25.79 1.66
CA MET A 1 6.93 24.45 2.07
C MET A 1 5.85 23.91 1.17
N GLY A 2 6.11 22.77 0.55
CA GLY A 2 5.15 22.13 -0.32
C GLY A 2 4.11 21.36 0.46
N GLN A 3 2.88 21.40 -0.04
CA GLN A 3 1.80 20.59 0.51
C GLN A 3 1.97 19.13 0.09
N ILE A 4 1.77 18.20 1.01
CA ILE A 4 1.82 16.78 0.71
C ILE A 4 0.69 16.42 -0.25
N THR A 5 1.04 15.78 -1.38
CA THR A 5 0.08 15.37 -2.40
C THR A 5 0.05 13.87 -2.62
N ARG A 6 1.13 13.17 -2.29
CA ARG A 6 1.22 11.71 -2.44
C ARG A 6 1.96 11.12 -1.26
N VAL A 7 1.53 9.94 -0.82
CA VAL A 7 2.15 9.22 0.29
C VAL A 7 2.32 7.77 -0.11
N GLY A 8 3.52 7.23 0.09
CA GLY A 8 3.79 5.80 -0.05
C GLY A 8 3.95 5.19 1.33
N VAL A 9 3.32 4.04 1.54
CA VAL A 9 3.40 3.32 2.81
C VAL A 9 3.87 1.90 2.57
N ASP A 10 4.95 1.53 3.25
CA ASP A 10 5.41 0.14 3.26
C ASP A 10 4.88 -0.53 4.53
N ILE A 11 4.03 -1.53 4.32
CA ILE A 11 3.38 -2.26 5.40
C ILE A 11 4.23 -3.46 5.77
N ALA A 12 4.87 -3.40 6.93
CA ALA A 12 5.58 -4.54 7.50
C ALA A 12 4.75 -5.11 8.65
N LYS A 13 5.22 -6.19 9.24
CA LYS A 13 4.46 -6.93 10.24
C LYS A 13 4.13 -6.09 11.48
N SER A 14 5.08 -5.30 11.96
CA SER A 14 4.90 -4.50 13.17
C SER A 14 5.30 -3.03 12.99
N VAL A 15 5.94 -2.70 11.88
CA VAL A 15 6.47 -1.36 11.62
C VAL A 15 6.01 -0.91 10.24
N PHE A 16 5.51 0.32 10.16
CA PHE A 16 5.04 0.91 8.92
C PHE A 16 5.92 2.11 8.59
N HIS A 17 6.50 2.11 7.39
CA HIS A 17 7.30 3.22 6.90
C HIS A 17 6.46 4.09 5.98
N VAL A 18 6.59 5.40 6.14
CA VAL A 18 5.82 6.39 5.39
C VAL A 18 6.78 7.34 4.68
N HIS A 19 6.48 7.63 3.42
CA HIS A 19 7.24 8.58 2.62
C HIS A 19 6.25 9.49 1.90
N ALA A 20 6.29 10.78 2.20
CA ALA A 20 5.33 11.74 1.65
C ALA A 20 6.05 12.80 0.85
N VAL A 21 5.49 13.13 -0.32
CA VAL A 21 6.07 14.12 -1.23
C VAL A 21 5.03 15.16 -1.63
N ASP A 22 5.53 16.32 -2.11
CA ASP A 22 4.69 17.35 -2.70
C ASP A 22 4.42 17.05 -4.19
N ARG A 23 3.78 17.98 -4.88
CA ARG A 23 3.45 17.83 -6.30
C ARG A 23 4.69 17.76 -7.21
N PHE A 24 5.83 18.20 -6.73
CA PHE A 24 7.09 18.15 -7.47
C PHE A 24 7.92 16.89 -7.18
N GLY A 25 7.42 16.02 -6.30
CA GLY A 25 8.12 14.80 -5.92
C GLY A 25 9.16 15.01 -4.82
N GLU A 26 9.22 16.19 -4.21
CA GLU A 26 10.15 16.45 -3.12
C GLU A 26 9.58 15.95 -1.80
N ARG A 27 10.44 15.29 -1.01
CA ARG A 27 10.03 14.73 0.28
C ARG A 27 9.66 15.83 1.27
N GLN A 28 8.46 15.75 1.78
CA GLN A 28 7.96 16.66 2.82
C GLN A 28 7.92 16.00 4.19
N TRP A 29 7.79 14.68 4.24
CA TRP A 29 7.72 13.95 5.49
C TRP A 29 8.14 12.50 5.29
N LYS A 30 8.85 11.97 6.28
CA LYS A 30 9.28 10.59 6.33
C LYS A 30 9.11 10.11 7.76
N GLY A 31 8.55 8.93 7.96
CA GLY A 31 8.31 8.44 9.28
C GLY A 31 8.32 6.92 9.38
N LYS A 32 8.46 6.46 10.62
CA LYS A 32 8.43 5.06 10.98
C LYS A 32 7.53 4.94 12.20
N TYR A 33 6.48 4.14 12.09
CA TYR A 33 5.45 4.06 13.13
C TYR A 33 5.09 2.62 13.41
N CYS A 34 4.64 2.35 14.64
CA CYS A 34 4.08 1.06 14.97
C CYS A 34 2.66 0.94 14.40
N ARG A 35 2.18 -0.29 14.37
CA ARG A 35 0.87 -0.64 13.79
C ARG A 35 -0.29 0.18 14.38
N THR A 36 -0.21 0.51 15.66
CA THR A 36 -1.31 1.21 16.34
C THR A 36 -1.26 2.73 16.20
N LYS A 37 -0.15 3.30 15.73
CA LYS A 37 0.04 4.76 15.71
C LYS A 37 0.16 5.39 14.33
N TRP A 38 0.41 4.60 13.30
CA TRP A 38 0.68 5.17 11.99
C TRP A 38 -0.54 5.86 11.37
N LEU A 39 -1.76 5.37 11.62
CA LEU A 39 -2.97 6.01 11.11
C LEU A 39 -3.18 7.39 11.72
N ASP A 40 -2.93 7.53 13.02
CA ASP A 40 -3.03 8.81 13.69
C ASP A 40 -2.00 9.80 13.12
N ALA A 41 -0.79 9.32 12.86
CA ALA A 41 0.25 10.16 12.26
C ALA A 41 -0.17 10.64 10.86
N ILE A 42 -0.77 9.76 10.06
CA ILE A 42 -1.29 10.13 8.74
C ILE A 42 -2.37 11.19 8.87
N GLU A 43 -3.33 11.01 9.76
CA GLU A 43 -4.42 11.98 9.95
C GLU A 43 -3.90 13.35 10.39
N ASN A 44 -2.86 13.37 11.22
CA ASN A 44 -2.30 14.62 11.73
C ASN A 44 -1.45 15.37 10.72
N LYS A 45 -0.77 14.66 9.82
CA LYS A 45 0.22 15.28 8.93
C LYS A 45 -0.22 15.39 7.48
N VAL A 46 -1.17 14.59 7.04
CA VAL A 46 -1.55 14.50 5.63
C VAL A 46 -2.94 15.08 5.42
N PRO A 47 -3.10 16.02 4.46
CA PRO A 47 -4.42 16.58 4.16
C PRO A 47 -5.40 15.51 3.67
N LYS A 48 -6.64 15.61 4.07
CA LYS A 48 -7.69 14.71 3.60
C LYS A 48 -7.83 14.79 2.08
N GLY A 49 -8.12 13.66 1.45
CA GLY A 49 -8.21 13.59 0.01
C GLY A 49 -6.88 13.29 -0.68
N THR A 50 -5.78 13.24 0.07
CA THR A 50 -4.46 12.90 -0.46
C THR A 50 -4.43 11.45 -0.91
N GLU A 51 -3.70 11.18 -1.99
CA GLU A 51 -3.50 9.83 -2.48
C GLU A 51 -2.45 9.10 -1.66
N ILE A 52 -2.81 7.93 -1.16
CA ILE A 52 -1.93 7.07 -0.37
C ILE A 52 -1.81 5.73 -1.07
N ALA A 53 -0.58 5.32 -1.37
CA ALA A 53 -0.32 4.06 -2.05
C ALA A 53 0.35 3.05 -1.12
N MET A 54 0.01 1.78 -1.32
CA MET A 54 0.60 0.65 -0.60
C MET A 54 0.92 -0.45 -1.59
N GLU A 55 1.93 -1.25 -1.29
CA GLU A 55 2.22 -2.46 -2.05
C GLU A 55 1.18 -3.53 -1.70
N ALA A 56 0.72 -4.28 -2.70
CA ALA A 56 -0.25 -5.34 -2.50
C ALA A 56 0.32 -6.44 -1.58
N CYS A 57 -0.36 -6.68 -0.48
CA CYS A 57 -0.02 -7.71 0.49
C CYS A 57 -1.29 -8.16 1.21
N GLY A 58 -1.17 -9.14 2.12
CA GLY A 58 -2.33 -9.71 2.79
C GLY A 58 -3.18 -8.71 3.55
N SER A 59 -2.59 -7.67 4.13
CA SER A 59 -3.31 -6.70 4.95
C SER A 59 -3.60 -5.38 4.22
N SER A 60 -3.17 -5.21 2.97
CA SER A 60 -3.31 -3.93 2.28
C SER A 60 -4.77 -3.50 2.10
N HIS A 61 -5.69 -4.42 1.85
CA HIS A 61 -7.10 -4.08 1.71
C HIS A 61 -7.71 -3.62 3.03
N TYR A 62 -7.35 -4.27 4.13
CA TYR A 62 -7.80 -3.85 5.46
C TYR A 62 -7.36 -2.41 5.74
N TRP A 63 -6.07 -2.13 5.58
CA TRP A 63 -5.54 -0.79 5.84
C TRP A 63 -6.06 0.23 4.83
N GLY A 64 -6.29 -0.20 3.59
CA GLY A 64 -6.91 0.65 2.59
C GLY A 64 -8.31 1.10 3.00
N ARG A 65 -9.10 0.18 3.52
CA ARG A 65 -10.44 0.51 4.03
C ARG A 65 -10.37 1.50 5.20
N GLU A 66 -9.40 1.29 6.10
CA GLU A 66 -9.22 2.20 7.25
C GLU A 66 -8.83 3.60 6.80
N LEU A 67 -7.95 3.71 5.81
CA LEU A 67 -7.58 5.01 5.25
C LEU A 67 -8.76 5.68 4.53
N GLN A 68 -9.53 4.92 3.78
CA GLN A 68 -10.72 5.45 3.09
C GLN A 68 -11.75 6.00 4.08
N LYS A 69 -11.95 5.33 5.20
CA LYS A 69 -12.84 5.81 6.27
C LYS A 69 -12.41 7.15 6.82
N ARG A 70 -11.12 7.45 6.76
CA ARG A 70 -10.54 8.70 7.24
C ARG A 70 -10.49 9.80 6.17
N GLY A 71 -11.01 9.51 4.98
CA GLY A 71 -11.12 10.51 3.91
C GLY A 71 -9.97 10.55 2.92
N PHE A 72 -9.11 9.53 2.91
CA PHE A 72 -7.99 9.46 1.98
C PHE A 72 -8.33 8.63 0.74
N LYS A 73 -7.65 8.91 -0.36
CA LYS A 73 -7.74 8.10 -1.58
C LYS A 73 -6.65 7.02 -1.51
N VAL A 74 -7.02 5.78 -1.76
CA VAL A 74 -6.09 4.67 -1.60
C VAL A 74 -5.82 4.00 -2.94
N LYS A 75 -4.54 3.72 -3.19
CA LYS A 75 -4.08 2.99 -4.37
C LYS A 75 -3.23 1.82 -3.90
N ILE A 76 -3.46 0.66 -4.46
CA ILE A 76 -2.68 -0.54 -4.15
C ILE A 76 -1.93 -0.93 -5.41
N ILE A 77 -0.63 -1.20 -5.29
CA ILE A 77 0.25 -1.49 -6.41
C ILE A 77 0.87 -2.86 -6.22
N HIS A 78 0.87 -3.70 -7.25
CA HIS A 78 1.56 -5.00 -7.18
C HIS A 78 3.07 -4.79 -7.03
N ALA A 79 3.70 -5.65 -6.24
CA ALA A 79 5.13 -5.59 -5.96
C ALA A 79 5.99 -5.53 -7.23
N GLN A 80 5.60 -6.25 -8.28
CA GLN A 80 6.33 -6.26 -9.55
C GLN A 80 6.43 -4.88 -10.21
N PHE A 81 5.48 -3.99 -9.92
CA PHE A 81 5.48 -2.64 -10.47
C PHE A 81 6.20 -1.64 -9.56
N VAL A 82 6.49 -2.02 -8.32
CA VAL A 82 7.27 -1.20 -7.39
C VAL A 82 8.77 -1.45 -7.52
N LYS A 83 9.15 -2.69 -7.79
CA LYS A 83 10.56 -3.09 -7.87
C LYS A 83 11.46 -2.20 -8.72
N PRO A 84 11.04 -1.76 -9.91
CA PRO A 84 11.91 -0.91 -10.74
C PRO A 84 12.32 0.41 -10.08
N TYR A 85 11.59 0.85 -9.06
CA TYR A 85 11.84 2.13 -8.40
C TYR A 85 12.62 2.00 -7.10
N VAL A 86 12.98 0.78 -6.71
CA VAL A 86 13.84 0.55 -5.54
C VAL A 86 15.28 0.91 -5.92
N LYS A 87 15.86 1.89 -5.22
CA LYS A 87 17.12 2.50 -5.63
C LYS A 87 18.37 1.81 -5.15
N SER A 88 18.31 1.03 -4.08
CA SER A 88 19.50 0.39 -3.51
C SER A 88 19.10 -0.84 -2.70
N ASN A 89 19.93 -1.25 -1.75
CA ASN A 89 19.65 -2.40 -0.90
C ASN A 89 18.30 -2.27 -0.22
N LYS A 90 17.57 -3.39 -0.15
CA LYS A 90 16.24 -3.39 0.42
C LYS A 90 16.25 -3.02 1.88
N ASN A 91 15.52 -1.97 2.20
CA ASN A 91 15.04 -1.73 3.56
C ASN A 91 13.66 -1.07 3.43
N ASP A 92 12.91 -1.07 4.51
CA ASP A 92 11.50 -0.65 4.47
C ASP A 92 11.34 0.83 4.13
N ALA A 93 12.29 1.67 4.51
CA ALA A 93 12.24 3.10 4.18
C ALA A 93 12.42 3.33 2.68
N ILE A 94 13.30 2.56 2.04
CA ILE A 94 13.50 2.62 0.59
C ILE A 94 12.26 2.08 -0.15
N ASP A 95 11.62 1.06 0.40
CA ASP A 95 10.40 0.50 -0.18
C ASP A 95 9.26 1.52 -0.15
N ALA A 96 9.10 2.27 0.93
CA ALA A 96 8.09 3.33 1.00
C ALA A 96 8.36 4.44 -0.03
N GLU A 97 9.61 4.81 -0.22
CA GLU A 97 10.00 5.77 -1.26
C GLU A 97 9.67 5.24 -2.66
N ALA A 98 9.99 3.96 -2.91
CA ALA A 98 9.71 3.31 -4.20
C ALA A 98 8.20 3.26 -4.49
N ILE A 99 7.40 2.96 -3.49
CA ILE A 99 5.94 2.94 -3.63
C ILE A 99 5.43 4.34 -3.98
N CYS A 100 5.95 5.36 -3.32
CA CYS A 100 5.58 6.74 -3.57
C CYS A 100 5.94 7.16 -5.01
N GLU A 101 7.13 6.77 -5.47
CA GLU A 101 7.58 7.06 -6.84
C GLU A 101 6.72 6.31 -7.86
N ALA A 102 6.45 5.04 -7.63
CA ALA A 102 5.65 4.22 -8.53
C ALA A 102 4.24 4.79 -8.72
N MET A 103 3.62 5.25 -7.65
CA MET A 103 2.25 5.77 -7.74
C MET A 103 2.14 7.04 -8.59
N SER A 104 3.25 7.75 -8.78
CA SER A 104 3.26 8.99 -9.56
C SER A 104 3.37 8.77 -11.06
N ARG A 105 3.66 7.54 -11.49
CA ARG A 105 3.89 7.26 -12.92
C ARG A 105 2.57 7.19 -13.69
N PRO A 106 2.53 7.79 -14.90
CA PRO A 106 1.37 7.66 -15.77
C PRO A 106 1.21 6.19 -16.16
N ASN A 107 0.18 5.63 -16.46
CA ASN A 107 -0.02 4.23 -16.87
C ASN A 107 0.26 3.19 -15.77
N MET A 108 0.44 3.60 -14.53
CA MET A 108 0.59 2.65 -13.43
C MET A 108 -0.75 1.95 -13.18
N ARG A 109 -0.68 0.63 -13.02
CA ARG A 109 -1.89 -0.18 -12.76
C ARG A 109 -2.10 -0.30 -11.26
N PHE A 110 -3.29 0.08 -10.82
CA PHE A 110 -3.66 0.01 -9.40
C PHE A 110 -4.70 -1.07 -9.18
N VAL A 111 -4.64 -1.67 -7.99
CA VAL A 111 -5.65 -2.62 -7.53
C VAL A 111 -6.63 -1.85 -6.65
N SER A 112 -7.92 -2.02 -6.92
CA SER A 112 -8.96 -1.38 -6.11
C SER A 112 -9.04 -2.00 -4.73
N VAL A 113 -9.32 -1.18 -3.72
CA VAL A 113 -9.52 -1.65 -2.36
C VAL A 113 -10.80 -2.50 -2.33
N LYS A 114 -10.69 -3.72 -1.81
CA LYS A 114 -11.82 -4.65 -1.72
C LYS A 114 -12.52 -4.50 -0.37
N SER A 115 -13.83 -4.68 -0.38
CA SER A 115 -14.60 -4.76 0.87
C SER A 115 -14.24 -6.06 1.60
N SER A 116 -14.55 -6.13 2.89
CA SER A 116 -14.33 -7.35 3.67
C SER A 116 -15.04 -8.56 3.05
N LYS A 117 -16.26 -8.35 2.55
CA LYS A 117 -17.03 -9.41 1.90
C LYS A 117 -16.35 -9.91 0.63
N GLN A 118 -15.82 -9.00 -0.19
CA GLN A 118 -15.11 -9.36 -1.42
C GLN A 118 -13.83 -10.16 -1.12
N GLN A 119 -13.10 -9.79 -0.07
CA GLN A 119 -11.91 -10.53 0.34
C GLN A 119 -12.24 -11.94 0.80
N ASP A 120 -13.30 -12.09 1.58
CA ASP A 120 -13.74 -13.40 2.07
C ASP A 120 -14.10 -14.33 0.92
N ILE A 121 -14.86 -13.84 -0.05
CA ILE A 121 -15.23 -14.61 -1.23
C ILE A 121 -13.99 -15.03 -2.01
N GLN A 122 -13.05 -14.12 -2.23
CA GLN A 122 -11.82 -14.42 -2.95
C GLN A 122 -10.97 -15.47 -2.22
N SER A 123 -10.88 -15.41 -0.90
CA SER A 123 -10.16 -16.40 -0.10
C SER A 123 -10.79 -17.79 -0.23
N ILE A 124 -12.11 -17.88 -0.21
CA ILE A 124 -12.82 -19.14 -0.38
C ILE A 124 -12.50 -19.74 -1.76
N HIS A 125 -12.55 -18.95 -2.82
CA HIS A 125 -12.21 -19.42 -4.17
C HIS A 125 -10.76 -19.92 -4.27
N ARG A 126 -9.83 -19.25 -3.66
CA ARG A 126 -8.42 -19.66 -3.67
C ARG A 126 -8.21 -21.02 -2.98
N ILE A 127 -8.85 -21.22 -1.86
CA ILE A 127 -8.78 -22.49 -1.13
C ILE A 127 -9.39 -23.61 -1.98
N ARG A 128 -10.52 -23.36 -2.61
CA ARG A 128 -11.19 -24.33 -3.49
C ARG A 128 -10.29 -24.74 -4.65
N ASP A 129 -9.65 -23.78 -5.31
CA ASP A 129 -8.75 -24.05 -6.43
C ASP A 129 -7.55 -24.90 -6.00
N LYS A 130 -6.97 -24.60 -4.86
CA LYS A 130 -5.86 -25.39 -4.32
C LYS A 130 -6.25 -26.84 -4.06
N LEU A 131 -7.43 -27.06 -3.51
CA LEU A 131 -7.92 -28.42 -3.25
C LEU A 131 -8.13 -29.20 -4.54
N LEU A 132 -8.67 -28.56 -5.57
CA LEU A 132 -8.85 -29.19 -6.89
C LEU A 132 -7.53 -29.59 -7.52
N VAL A 133 -6.53 -28.71 -7.49
CA VAL A 133 -5.21 -29.00 -8.02
C VAL A 133 -4.56 -30.18 -7.28
N GLN A 134 -4.68 -30.24 -5.96
CA GLN A 134 -4.12 -31.34 -5.18
C GLN A 134 -4.77 -32.67 -5.53
N LYS A 135 -6.08 -32.70 -5.75
CA LYS A 135 -6.77 -33.90 -6.18
C LYS A 135 -6.28 -34.37 -7.56
N ALA A 136 -6.11 -33.46 -8.50
CA ALA A 136 -5.61 -33.77 -9.83
C ALA A 136 -4.20 -34.37 -9.80
N SER A 137 -3.33 -33.83 -8.95
CA SER A 137 -1.95 -34.30 -8.86
C SER A 137 -1.79 -35.66 -8.17
N LYS A 138 -2.81 -36.15 -7.48
CA LYS A 138 -2.83 -37.46 -6.84
C LYS A 138 -3.39 -38.55 -7.72
N ALA A 139 -3.97 -38.18 -8.81
CA ALA A 139 -4.49 -39.12 -9.78
C ALA A 139 -3.34 -39.61 -10.71
#